data_8f7958647487f6f8627a8909c2eb70cd
#
_entry.id   8f7958647487f6f8627a8909c2eb70cd
#
_cell.length_a   1.000
_cell.length_b   1.000
_cell.length_c   1.000
_cell.angle_alpha   90.00
_cell.angle_beta   90.00
_cell.angle_gamma   90.00
#
_symmetry.space_group_name_H-M   'P 1'
#
loop_
_entity.id
_entity.type
_entity.pdbx_description
1 polymer ?
#
loop_
_entity_poly.entity_id
_entity_poly.type
_entity_poly.pdbx_seq_one_letter_code
_entity_poly.pdbx_strand_id
1 'polypeptide(L)'
;MAKQGLLASAKPGATTNTVLYKAPIDASASTVLSVSAQGGSNTSFDVGIKDYDQHVVLDASTYKLHTGDVFTGYRFNLGTAVGADQGLNVNQALSSADNEKTAVFESFYIPPFTEIAVKSKAIRSIAVESVTGTFAIGNTISKGSGGNTSVATIFAVASGSGGSTLYIGPSTLNGSGSEFVAGDSITASGGATGTISSGGVGTAANEFTFTTSGGTENLYLGVSLTVLGDRTYRFNVADSSMSSLVFKLSETANGEWGPDGTAGSSGAYVQYDLTANTSLPSSLYYYEGTTGTAANANFGGTDRLLSTSSSYSYDSIFVYNVSGTWVDNTDTFTYNGVTYTVTSQTAGPYGFVRDYTGTALYVVLGEGSANISGSDTFLDNPLLTTGARSTVTVSSVTSSGATLETKHYLRKDNAITANTTEEIKSLVIGPGQRLVVENNDADCSFTLVGFEDSSTGFTTRAYAQTAGTSGSGGGS
;
A
#
# COMPACT_ATOMS: atom_id res chain seq x y z
N MET A 1 -11.05 25.50 8.59
CA MET A 1 -11.30 26.96 8.74
C MET A 1 -10.58 27.42 9.99
N ALA A 2 -9.78 28.47 9.89
CA ALA A 2 -9.12 29.08 11.05
C ALA A 2 -10.17 29.58 12.05
N LYS A 3 -10.00 29.24 13.32
CA LYS A 3 -10.93 29.65 14.39
C LYS A 3 -10.49 31.00 14.96
N GLN A 4 -11.46 31.78 15.43
CA GLN A 4 -11.20 33.01 16.16
C GLN A 4 -12.19 33.19 17.29
N GLY A 5 -11.76 33.84 18.36
CA GLY A 5 -12.55 34.05 19.56
C GLY A 5 -12.20 33.04 20.65
N LEU A 6 -13.19 32.35 21.22
CA LEU A 6 -12.97 31.31 22.22
C LEU A 6 -12.42 30.06 21.55
N LEU A 7 -11.15 29.73 21.82
CA LEU A 7 -10.50 28.53 21.29
C LEU A 7 -10.73 27.32 22.22
N ALA A 8 -10.64 27.52 23.53
CA ALA A 8 -10.85 26.44 24.50
C ALA A 8 -11.20 26.99 25.90
N SER A 9 -11.86 26.17 26.71
CA SER A 9 -12.03 26.42 28.14
C SER A 9 -12.07 25.09 28.92
N ALA A 10 -11.52 25.07 30.12
CA ALA A 10 -11.58 23.92 31.00
C ALA A 10 -11.46 24.35 32.47
N LYS A 11 -12.00 23.49 33.34
CA LYS A 11 -11.74 23.52 34.81
C LYS A 11 -11.23 22.13 35.23
N PRO A 12 -9.87 21.91 35.13
CA PRO A 12 -9.30 20.63 35.53
C PRO A 12 -9.56 20.29 37.01
N GLY A 13 -9.54 18.99 37.31
CA GLY A 13 -9.46 18.53 38.68
C GLY A 13 -8.12 18.88 39.33
N ALA A 14 -8.02 18.78 40.66
CA ALA A 14 -6.77 19.01 41.36
C ALA A 14 -5.65 18.09 40.82
N THR A 15 -4.46 18.63 40.69
CA THR A 15 -3.25 17.92 40.27
C THR A 15 -3.40 17.12 38.98
N THR A 16 -4.30 17.58 38.09
CA THR A 16 -4.59 16.90 36.83
C THR A 16 -4.07 17.72 35.63
N ASN A 17 -3.00 17.27 35.01
CA ASN A 17 -2.54 17.85 33.76
C ASN A 17 -3.58 17.62 32.66
N THR A 18 -4.05 18.70 32.05
CA THR A 18 -5.10 18.67 31.03
C THR A 18 -4.64 19.39 29.77
N VAL A 19 -4.77 18.75 28.62
CA VAL A 19 -4.57 19.43 27.34
C VAL A 19 -5.74 20.38 27.14
N LEU A 20 -5.50 21.68 27.30
CA LEU A 20 -6.50 22.71 27.09
C LEU A 20 -6.78 22.94 25.62
N TYR A 21 -5.70 23.00 24.80
CA TYR A 21 -5.81 23.28 23.39
C TYR A 21 -4.65 22.63 22.63
N LYS A 22 -4.92 22.15 21.43
CA LYS A 22 -3.92 21.70 20.45
C LYS A 22 -4.07 22.55 19.20
N ALA A 23 -3.01 23.25 18.79
CA ALA A 23 -3.02 23.98 17.54
C ALA A 23 -3.08 22.98 16.36
N PRO A 24 -3.85 23.29 15.29
CA PRO A 24 -3.81 22.52 14.07
C PRO A 24 -2.38 22.45 13.51
N ILE A 25 -2.08 21.39 12.75
CA ILE A 25 -0.75 21.22 12.14
C ILE A 25 -0.50 22.20 10.99
N ASP A 26 -1.55 22.73 10.42
CA ASP A 26 -1.54 23.72 9.33
C ASP A 26 -1.72 25.17 9.80
N ALA A 27 -1.71 25.41 11.12
CA ALA A 27 -1.84 26.73 11.68
C ALA A 27 -1.10 26.90 13.00
N SER A 28 -0.72 28.11 13.34
CA SER A 28 -0.36 28.50 14.72
C SER A 28 -1.51 29.33 15.33
N ALA A 29 -1.54 29.38 16.64
CA ALA A 29 -2.53 30.18 17.37
C ALA A 29 -1.85 31.30 18.16
N SER A 30 -2.31 32.54 17.96
CA SER A 30 -1.96 33.69 18.79
C SER A 30 -3.05 33.91 19.81
N THR A 31 -2.69 33.84 21.09
CA THR A 31 -3.70 33.68 22.15
C THR A 31 -3.41 34.48 23.40
N VAL A 32 -4.47 34.64 24.20
CA VAL A 32 -4.43 35.08 25.59
C VAL A 32 -5.08 33.99 26.43
N LEU A 33 -4.39 33.54 27.45
CA LEU A 33 -4.92 32.58 28.43
C LEU A 33 -5.34 33.35 29.70
N SER A 34 -6.61 33.30 30.01
CA SER A 34 -7.15 33.81 31.27
C SER A 34 -7.29 32.68 32.28
N VAL A 35 -6.74 32.84 33.48
CA VAL A 35 -6.83 31.90 34.58
C VAL A 35 -7.60 32.58 35.71
N SER A 36 -8.74 32.02 36.10
CA SER A 36 -9.60 32.59 37.13
C SER A 36 -9.68 31.66 38.34
N ALA A 37 -9.20 32.13 39.49
CA ALA A 37 -9.40 31.44 40.77
C ALA A 37 -10.81 31.66 41.27
N GLN A 38 -11.62 30.59 41.36
CA GLN A 38 -13.03 30.64 41.71
C GLN A 38 -13.30 30.20 43.15
N GLY A 39 -12.27 29.72 43.85
CA GLY A 39 -12.37 29.30 45.23
C GLY A 39 -12.19 30.43 46.24
N GLY A 40 -12.54 30.19 47.49
CA GLY A 40 -12.38 31.14 48.61
C GLY A 40 -10.95 31.23 49.15
N SER A 41 -10.01 30.44 48.67
CA SER A 41 -8.60 30.40 49.11
C SER A 41 -7.66 30.70 47.97
N ASN A 42 -6.45 31.20 48.32
CA ASN A 42 -5.37 31.31 47.33
C ASN A 42 -4.96 29.92 46.83
N THR A 43 -4.64 29.81 45.57
CA THR A 43 -4.23 28.56 44.93
C THR A 43 -3.07 28.79 44.00
N SER A 44 -2.65 27.76 43.28
CA SER A 44 -1.64 27.87 42.20
C SER A 44 -2.01 27.01 41.03
N PHE A 45 -1.37 27.32 39.91
CA PHE A 45 -1.59 26.60 38.64
C PHE A 45 -0.27 26.48 37.85
N ASP A 46 -0.28 25.49 36.98
CA ASP A 46 0.80 25.27 35.99
C ASP A 46 0.29 25.48 34.58
N VAL A 47 1.15 26.02 33.73
CA VAL A 47 0.92 26.16 32.30
C VAL A 47 2.19 25.78 31.55
N GLY A 48 2.04 24.97 30.52
CA GLY A 48 3.17 24.58 29.68
C GLY A 48 2.76 24.29 28.24
N ILE A 49 3.78 24.25 27.38
CA ILE A 49 3.63 23.85 25.97
C ILE A 49 4.39 22.57 25.73
N LYS A 50 3.72 21.61 25.09
CA LYS A 50 4.33 20.36 24.58
C LYS A 50 4.37 20.39 23.06
N ASP A 51 5.46 19.94 22.49
CA ASP A 51 5.76 20.08 21.07
C ASP A 51 5.68 18.76 20.30
N TYR A 52 5.36 17.64 20.94
CA TYR A 52 5.13 16.34 20.29
C TYR A 52 4.04 15.54 21.01
N ASP A 53 3.41 14.62 20.28
CA ASP A 53 2.37 13.74 20.82
C ASP A 53 2.94 12.43 21.33
N GLN A 54 3.86 11.83 20.54
CA GLN A 54 4.46 10.55 20.87
C GLN A 54 5.96 10.57 20.62
N HIS A 55 6.70 9.88 21.49
CA HIS A 55 8.07 9.48 21.29
C HIS A 55 8.08 8.01 20.84
N VAL A 56 8.63 7.75 19.68
CA VAL A 56 8.67 6.45 19.02
C VAL A 56 10.12 6.00 18.94
N VAL A 57 10.37 4.76 19.34
CA VAL A 57 11.68 4.12 19.18
C VAL A 57 11.60 3.21 17.96
N LEU A 58 12.54 3.39 17.04
CA LEU A 58 12.65 2.63 15.81
C LEU A 58 13.62 1.44 15.98
N ASP A 59 13.46 0.42 15.18
CA ASP A 59 14.30 -0.79 15.20
C ASP A 59 15.68 -0.58 14.59
N ALA A 60 15.87 0.46 13.77
CA ALA A 60 17.12 0.82 13.13
C ALA A 60 17.33 2.34 13.08
N SER A 61 18.60 2.75 12.93
CA SER A 61 19.01 4.16 12.80
C SER A 61 19.30 4.59 11.36
N THR A 62 18.97 3.73 10.39
CA THR A 62 19.29 3.95 8.96
C THR A 62 18.19 4.64 8.18
N TYR A 63 17.05 4.90 8.81
CA TYR A 63 15.92 5.54 8.18
C TYR A 63 16.18 7.01 7.82
N LYS A 64 15.65 7.43 6.69
CA LYS A 64 15.82 8.79 6.16
C LYS A 64 14.62 9.64 6.57
N LEU A 65 14.65 10.13 7.81
CA LEU A 65 13.59 10.96 8.39
C LEU A 65 14.16 12.32 8.80
N HIS A 66 13.39 13.37 8.59
CA HIS A 66 13.77 14.74 8.93
C HIS A 66 12.60 15.48 9.56
N THR A 67 12.90 16.49 10.35
CA THR A 67 11.89 17.42 10.86
C THR A 67 11.05 18.02 9.73
N GLY A 68 9.74 17.96 9.86
CA GLY A 68 8.78 18.44 8.87
C GLY A 68 8.36 17.38 7.83
N ASP A 69 8.94 16.17 7.88
CA ASP A 69 8.47 15.09 7.02
C ASP A 69 7.08 14.64 7.45
N VAL A 70 6.22 14.36 6.47
CA VAL A 70 4.96 13.65 6.69
C VAL A 70 5.25 12.17 6.82
N PHE A 71 4.63 11.51 7.78
CA PHE A 71 4.55 10.06 7.83
C PHE A 71 3.10 9.62 7.77
N THR A 72 2.83 8.51 7.15
CA THR A 72 1.50 7.90 7.16
C THR A 72 1.54 6.41 6.94
N GLY A 73 0.75 5.69 7.75
CA GLY A 73 0.38 4.31 7.53
C GLY A 73 -1.06 4.18 7.00
N TYR A 74 -1.77 5.30 6.79
CA TYR A 74 -3.14 5.27 6.27
C TYR A 74 -3.13 5.07 4.75
N ARG A 75 -3.86 4.08 4.26
CA ARG A 75 -3.84 3.69 2.85
C ARG A 75 -5.22 3.50 2.28
N PHE A 76 -5.43 4.00 1.06
CA PHE A 76 -6.57 3.65 0.21
C PHE A 76 -6.15 2.60 -0.80
N ASN A 77 -6.92 1.52 -0.94
CA ASN A 77 -6.85 0.61 -2.08
C ASN A 77 -7.90 1.05 -3.10
N LEU A 78 -7.56 0.98 -4.37
CA LEU A 78 -8.34 1.55 -5.46
C LEU A 78 -8.84 0.46 -6.42
N GLY A 79 -10.05 0.62 -6.93
CA GLY A 79 -10.63 -0.31 -7.90
C GLY A 79 -10.01 -0.21 -9.30
N THR A 80 -9.36 0.92 -9.58
CA THR A 80 -8.58 1.14 -10.80
C THR A 80 -7.22 1.67 -10.41
N ALA A 81 -6.15 1.08 -10.96
CA ALA A 81 -4.81 1.53 -10.67
C ALA A 81 -4.55 2.95 -11.23
N VAL A 82 -3.81 3.75 -10.46
CA VAL A 82 -3.35 5.07 -10.87
C VAL A 82 -2.03 4.93 -11.61
N GLY A 83 -1.95 5.38 -12.85
CA GLY A 83 -0.68 5.46 -13.58
C GLY A 83 0.26 6.49 -12.96
N ALA A 84 1.55 6.21 -12.92
CA ALA A 84 2.55 7.16 -12.43
C ALA A 84 2.57 8.45 -13.26
N ASP A 85 2.20 8.36 -14.51
CA ASP A 85 2.10 9.48 -15.48
C ASP A 85 0.83 10.32 -15.32
N GLN A 86 -0.14 9.91 -14.50
CA GLN A 86 -1.36 10.68 -14.25
C GLN A 86 -1.11 11.96 -13.44
N GLY A 87 0.09 12.12 -12.88
CA GLY A 87 0.53 13.37 -12.28
C GLY A 87 -0.05 13.66 -10.89
N LEU A 88 -0.51 12.64 -10.15
CA LEU A 88 -0.85 12.81 -8.74
C LEU A 88 0.39 13.25 -7.98
N ASN A 89 0.34 14.45 -7.39
CA ASN A 89 1.48 15.05 -6.73
C ASN A 89 1.37 14.94 -5.21
N VAL A 90 2.50 14.80 -4.55
CA VAL A 90 2.57 14.87 -3.07
C VAL A 90 1.84 16.13 -2.59
N ASN A 91 1.07 15.99 -1.52
CA ASN A 91 0.19 17.00 -0.94
C ASN A 91 -1.03 17.36 -1.80
N GLN A 92 -1.37 16.56 -2.81
CA GLN A 92 -2.60 16.74 -3.59
C GLN A 92 -3.81 16.44 -2.71
N ALA A 93 -4.71 17.43 -2.60
CA ALA A 93 -6.00 17.22 -1.95
C ALA A 93 -6.90 16.30 -2.80
N LEU A 94 -7.49 15.32 -2.15
CA LEU A 94 -8.49 14.40 -2.68
C LEU A 94 -9.81 14.71 -2.00
N SER A 95 -10.89 14.84 -2.77
CA SER A 95 -12.23 15.05 -2.24
C SER A 95 -13.16 13.96 -2.75
N SER A 96 -14.04 13.47 -1.89
CA SER A 96 -15.10 12.56 -2.31
C SER A 96 -16.05 13.25 -3.30
N ALA A 97 -16.80 12.45 -4.05
CA ALA A 97 -17.71 12.97 -5.07
C ALA A 97 -18.79 13.91 -4.48
N ASP A 98 -19.16 13.71 -3.22
CA ASP A 98 -20.10 14.58 -2.48
C ASP A 98 -19.41 15.79 -1.82
N ASN A 99 -18.07 15.90 -1.87
CA ASN A 99 -17.24 16.90 -1.20
C ASN A 99 -17.37 16.95 0.34
N GLU A 100 -17.92 15.91 0.95
CA GLU A 100 -18.07 15.83 2.41
C GLU A 100 -16.83 15.19 3.09
N LYS A 101 -16.02 14.46 2.31
CA LYS A 101 -14.85 13.74 2.79
C LYS A 101 -13.61 14.19 2.05
N THR A 102 -12.52 14.31 2.78
CA THR A 102 -11.24 14.73 2.20
C THR A 102 -10.11 13.83 2.67
N ALA A 103 -9.06 13.76 1.86
CA ALA A 103 -7.78 13.20 2.22
C ALA A 103 -6.68 13.93 1.45
N VAL A 104 -5.44 13.73 1.82
CA VAL A 104 -4.31 14.32 1.10
C VAL A 104 -3.39 13.17 0.65
N PHE A 105 -3.05 13.16 -0.63
CA PHE A 105 -2.14 12.17 -1.20
C PHE A 105 -0.72 12.39 -0.69
N GLU A 106 -0.09 11.33 -0.20
CA GLU A 106 1.32 11.35 0.21
C GLU A 106 2.22 10.67 -0.81
N SER A 107 1.92 9.41 -1.16
CA SER A 107 2.70 8.65 -2.13
C SER A 107 1.93 7.44 -2.64
N PHE A 108 2.46 6.82 -3.68
CA PHE A 108 2.01 5.50 -4.10
C PHE A 108 2.52 4.43 -3.13
N TYR A 109 1.68 3.43 -2.87
CA TYR A 109 2.10 2.26 -2.13
C TYR A 109 2.68 1.23 -3.09
N ILE A 110 3.93 0.86 -2.84
CA ILE A 110 4.59 -0.28 -3.47
C ILE A 110 4.78 -1.31 -2.36
N PRO A 111 4.16 -2.50 -2.45
CA PRO A 111 4.36 -3.52 -1.45
C PRO A 111 5.84 -3.94 -1.39
N PRO A 112 6.35 -4.40 -0.24
CA PRO A 112 7.74 -4.85 -0.12
C PRO A 112 8.11 -5.92 -1.15
N PHE A 113 7.13 -6.69 -1.57
CA PHE A 113 7.21 -7.61 -2.72
C PHE A 113 5.81 -7.88 -3.25
N THR A 114 5.73 -8.20 -4.56
CA THR A 114 4.52 -8.73 -5.19
C THR A 114 4.68 -10.25 -5.30
N GLU A 115 3.71 -11.00 -4.75
CA GLU A 115 3.75 -12.45 -4.78
C GLU A 115 3.03 -13.01 -5.99
N ILE A 116 3.66 -13.98 -6.65
CA ILE A 116 3.11 -14.78 -7.74
C ILE A 116 3.29 -16.25 -7.37
N ALA A 117 2.20 -16.98 -7.16
CA ALA A 117 2.29 -18.40 -6.91
C ALA A 117 2.63 -19.16 -8.20
N VAL A 118 3.55 -20.12 -8.11
CA VAL A 118 4.00 -20.96 -9.22
C VAL A 118 3.71 -22.42 -8.87
N LYS A 119 3.14 -23.14 -9.83
CA LYS A 119 2.88 -24.59 -9.73
C LYS A 119 3.37 -25.29 -10.99
N SER A 120 3.61 -26.57 -10.88
CA SER A 120 3.86 -27.44 -12.04
C SER A 120 2.61 -28.24 -12.34
N LYS A 121 2.19 -28.24 -13.59
CA LYS A 121 0.99 -28.98 -14.08
C LYS A 121 1.31 -29.74 -15.35
N ALA A 122 0.79 -30.97 -15.47
CA ALA A 122 0.77 -31.66 -16.73
C ALA A 122 -0.27 -31.00 -17.65
N ILE A 123 0.19 -30.23 -18.63
CA ILE A 123 -0.66 -29.48 -19.57
C ILE A 123 -0.59 -30.16 -20.94
N ARG A 124 -1.72 -30.28 -21.59
CA ARG A 124 -1.79 -30.67 -23.01
C ARG A 124 -2.54 -29.61 -23.82
N SER A 125 -2.18 -29.44 -25.07
CA SER A 125 -2.93 -28.62 -26.00
C SER A 125 -4.04 -29.44 -26.66
N ILE A 126 -5.19 -28.82 -26.89
CA ILE A 126 -6.26 -29.36 -27.76
C ILE A 126 -6.65 -28.27 -28.76
N ALA A 127 -6.62 -28.62 -30.06
CA ALA A 127 -7.10 -27.72 -31.09
C ALA A 127 -8.62 -27.97 -31.27
N VAL A 128 -9.40 -26.88 -31.24
CA VAL A 128 -10.86 -26.90 -31.28
C VAL A 128 -11.33 -26.13 -32.50
N GLU A 129 -12.20 -26.74 -33.30
CA GLU A 129 -12.86 -26.15 -34.45
C GLU A 129 -14.37 -26.01 -34.22
N SER A 130 -15.06 -25.36 -35.13
CA SER A 130 -16.52 -25.11 -35.04
C SER A 130 -16.92 -24.44 -33.71
N VAL A 131 -16.09 -23.47 -33.28
CA VAL A 131 -16.24 -22.79 -31.98
C VAL A 131 -17.47 -21.89 -31.99
N THR A 132 -18.31 -22.03 -30.97
CA THR A 132 -19.41 -21.10 -30.66
C THR A 132 -19.19 -20.55 -29.26
N GLY A 133 -19.25 -19.22 -29.12
CA GLY A 133 -18.91 -18.54 -27.87
C GLY A 133 -17.40 -18.39 -27.69
N THR A 134 -16.98 -18.02 -26.48
CA THR A 134 -15.57 -17.76 -26.16
C THR A 134 -15.12 -18.66 -25.01
N PHE A 135 -14.10 -19.47 -25.27
CA PHE A 135 -13.41 -20.18 -24.19
C PHE A 135 -12.59 -19.21 -23.33
N ALA A 136 -12.70 -19.34 -22.02
CA ALA A 136 -12.00 -18.51 -21.08
C ALA A 136 -11.11 -19.32 -20.12
N ILE A 137 -10.00 -18.74 -19.72
CA ILE A 137 -9.09 -19.32 -18.73
C ILE A 137 -9.83 -19.46 -17.39
N GLY A 138 -9.57 -20.55 -16.67
CA GLY A 138 -10.25 -20.89 -15.44
C GLY A 138 -11.57 -21.64 -15.64
N ASN A 139 -12.19 -21.60 -16.83
CA ASN A 139 -13.33 -22.42 -17.13
C ASN A 139 -12.93 -23.90 -17.23
N THR A 140 -13.88 -24.78 -16.91
CA THR A 140 -13.73 -26.20 -17.21
C THR A 140 -14.38 -26.51 -18.55
N ILE A 141 -13.77 -27.39 -19.33
CA ILE A 141 -14.39 -28.04 -20.44
C ILE A 141 -14.86 -29.43 -20.05
N SER A 142 -15.98 -29.87 -20.63
CA SER A 142 -16.51 -31.20 -20.40
C SER A 142 -16.95 -31.86 -21.71
N LYS A 143 -16.86 -33.19 -21.74
CA LYS A 143 -17.51 -34.05 -22.72
C LYS A 143 -18.29 -35.17 -22.03
N GLY A 144 -19.22 -35.79 -22.74
CA GLY A 144 -20.06 -36.85 -22.21
C GLY A 144 -21.35 -36.34 -21.59
N SER A 145 -22.14 -37.22 -20.98
CA SER A 145 -23.42 -36.89 -20.38
C SER A 145 -23.78 -37.80 -19.20
N GLY A 146 -24.68 -37.35 -18.36
CA GLY A 146 -25.06 -38.08 -17.14
C GLY A 146 -23.89 -38.24 -16.20
N GLY A 147 -23.69 -39.43 -15.64
CA GLY A 147 -22.56 -39.73 -14.73
C GLY A 147 -21.26 -40.09 -15.45
N ASN A 148 -21.20 -40.08 -16.77
CA ASN A 148 -20.07 -40.50 -17.59
C ASN A 148 -19.46 -39.29 -18.30
N THR A 149 -18.65 -38.50 -17.58
CA THR A 149 -18.10 -37.27 -18.10
C THR A 149 -16.59 -37.22 -17.92
N SER A 150 -15.94 -36.46 -18.79
CA SER A 150 -14.53 -36.04 -18.62
C SER A 150 -14.49 -34.54 -18.51
N VAL A 151 -13.76 -34.03 -17.53
CA VAL A 151 -13.68 -32.60 -17.23
C VAL A 151 -12.21 -32.18 -17.10
N ALA A 152 -11.83 -31.06 -17.70
CA ALA A 152 -10.51 -30.47 -17.52
C ALA A 152 -10.60 -28.95 -17.43
N THR A 153 -9.67 -28.32 -16.68
CA THR A 153 -9.58 -26.87 -16.56
C THR A 153 -8.72 -26.28 -17.67
N ILE A 154 -9.12 -25.13 -18.20
CA ILE A 154 -8.39 -24.34 -19.21
C ILE A 154 -7.39 -23.44 -18.49
N PHE A 155 -6.10 -23.53 -18.81
CA PHE A 155 -5.02 -22.71 -18.27
C PHE A 155 -4.50 -21.66 -19.27
N ALA A 156 -4.68 -21.87 -20.56
CA ALA A 156 -4.43 -20.86 -21.60
C ALA A 156 -5.32 -21.08 -22.81
N VAL A 157 -5.54 -20.02 -23.58
CA VAL A 157 -6.26 -20.04 -24.85
C VAL A 157 -5.45 -19.29 -25.88
N ALA A 158 -5.10 -19.94 -26.99
CA ALA A 158 -4.54 -19.30 -28.17
C ALA A 158 -5.61 -19.32 -29.27
N SER A 159 -6.12 -18.13 -29.63
CA SER A 159 -7.11 -17.99 -30.71
C SER A 159 -6.41 -17.85 -32.06
N GLY A 160 -6.89 -18.57 -33.05
CA GLY A 160 -6.42 -18.54 -34.45
C GLY A 160 -7.55 -18.40 -35.46
N SER A 161 -7.24 -18.14 -36.72
CA SER A 161 -8.25 -18.09 -37.75
C SER A 161 -8.80 -19.50 -38.02
N GLY A 162 -10.09 -19.71 -37.65
CA GLY A 162 -10.79 -20.96 -37.82
C GLY A 162 -10.92 -21.88 -36.62
N GLY A 163 -10.37 -21.50 -35.45
CA GLY A 163 -10.46 -22.29 -34.23
C GLY A 163 -9.69 -21.71 -33.07
N SER A 164 -9.70 -22.45 -31.97
CA SER A 164 -8.93 -22.10 -30.75
C SER A 164 -8.06 -23.28 -30.33
N THR A 165 -6.86 -23.00 -29.84
CA THR A 165 -6.05 -23.99 -29.12
C THR A 165 -6.23 -23.74 -27.65
N LEU A 166 -6.76 -24.73 -26.91
CA LEU A 166 -6.91 -24.68 -25.46
C LEU A 166 -5.76 -25.47 -24.83
N TYR A 167 -5.17 -24.92 -23.80
CA TYR A 167 -4.18 -25.60 -22.96
C TYR A 167 -4.89 -26.04 -21.69
N ILE A 168 -5.06 -27.36 -21.53
CA ILE A 168 -5.84 -27.94 -20.46
C ILE A 168 -4.98 -28.76 -19.50
N GLY A 169 -5.37 -28.77 -18.25
CA GLY A 169 -4.77 -29.62 -17.23
C GLY A 169 -5.22 -31.09 -17.33
N PRO A 170 -4.82 -31.90 -16.34
CA PRO A 170 -5.25 -33.30 -16.26
C PRO A 170 -6.76 -33.44 -16.26
N SER A 171 -7.25 -34.44 -16.93
CA SER A 171 -8.70 -34.75 -17.00
C SER A 171 -9.15 -35.46 -15.74
N THR A 172 -10.30 -35.05 -15.19
CA THR A 172 -11.05 -35.82 -14.20
C THR A 172 -12.08 -36.67 -14.94
N LEU A 173 -11.95 -37.97 -14.80
CA LEU A 173 -12.86 -38.94 -15.43
C LEU A 173 -13.91 -39.40 -14.43
N ASN A 174 -15.19 -39.18 -14.72
CA ASN A 174 -16.33 -39.64 -13.92
C ASN A 174 -17.01 -40.82 -14.56
N GLY A 175 -17.39 -41.81 -13.78
CA GLY A 175 -18.03 -43.05 -14.26
C GLY A 175 -17.16 -43.74 -15.31
N SER A 176 -17.70 -44.00 -16.48
CA SER A 176 -17.01 -44.55 -17.66
C SER A 176 -16.53 -43.46 -18.62
N GLY A 177 -16.29 -42.23 -18.16
CA GLY A 177 -15.68 -41.16 -18.92
C GLY A 177 -14.29 -41.57 -19.48
N SER A 178 -13.96 -41.07 -20.67
CA SER A 178 -12.66 -41.34 -21.33
C SER A 178 -11.92 -40.06 -21.60
N GLU A 179 -10.61 -40.13 -21.76
CA GLU A 179 -9.77 -38.98 -22.14
C GLU A 179 -10.32 -38.28 -23.39
N PHE A 180 -10.03 -36.96 -23.48
CA PHE A 180 -10.35 -36.17 -24.66
C PHE A 180 -9.60 -36.69 -25.89
N VAL A 181 -10.34 -36.90 -26.99
CA VAL A 181 -9.78 -37.35 -28.28
C VAL A 181 -10.35 -36.51 -29.44
N ALA A 182 -9.70 -36.59 -30.59
CA ALA A 182 -10.19 -35.95 -31.81
C ALA A 182 -11.64 -36.38 -32.13
N GLY A 183 -12.45 -35.43 -32.56
CA GLY A 183 -13.86 -35.60 -32.85
C GLY A 183 -14.79 -35.43 -31.64
N ASP A 184 -14.28 -35.29 -30.43
CA ASP A 184 -15.11 -35.03 -29.25
C ASP A 184 -15.76 -33.65 -29.33
N SER A 185 -17.05 -33.58 -29.06
CA SER A 185 -17.75 -32.33 -28.79
C SER A 185 -17.52 -31.93 -27.33
N ILE A 186 -17.09 -30.68 -27.10
CA ILE A 186 -16.82 -30.16 -25.78
C ILE A 186 -17.68 -28.94 -25.47
N THR A 187 -17.99 -28.77 -24.18
CA THR A 187 -18.73 -27.62 -23.65
C THR A 187 -17.96 -27.04 -22.49
N ALA A 188 -17.74 -25.72 -22.50
CA ALA A 188 -17.14 -25.01 -21.37
C ALA A 188 -18.20 -24.61 -20.34
N SER A 189 -17.81 -24.52 -19.07
CA SER A 189 -18.68 -24.01 -18.00
C SER A 189 -19.18 -22.58 -18.25
N GLY A 190 -18.47 -21.80 -19.06
CA GLY A 190 -18.90 -20.48 -19.56
C GLY A 190 -19.84 -20.52 -20.77
N GLY A 191 -20.27 -21.70 -21.23
CA GLY A 191 -21.23 -21.87 -22.33
C GLY A 191 -20.61 -21.95 -23.74
N ALA A 192 -19.29 -21.79 -23.88
CA ALA A 192 -18.66 -22.01 -25.18
C ALA A 192 -18.64 -23.48 -25.56
N THR A 193 -18.80 -23.77 -26.86
CA THR A 193 -18.79 -25.13 -27.40
C THR A 193 -17.86 -25.25 -28.61
N GLY A 194 -17.44 -26.47 -28.92
CA GLY A 194 -16.65 -26.76 -30.10
C GLY A 194 -16.38 -28.26 -30.26
N THR A 195 -15.66 -28.61 -31.33
CA THR A 195 -15.28 -29.99 -31.59
C THR A 195 -13.75 -30.07 -31.64
N ILE A 196 -13.15 -31.07 -30.99
CA ILE A 196 -11.73 -31.30 -31.05
C ILE A 196 -11.36 -31.75 -32.47
N SER A 197 -10.49 -31.01 -33.14
CA SER A 197 -10.07 -31.26 -34.51
C SER A 197 -9.28 -32.58 -34.68
N SER A 198 -9.22 -33.11 -35.92
CA SER A 198 -8.42 -34.29 -36.23
C SER A 198 -6.93 -34.03 -35.92
N GLY A 199 -6.33 -34.91 -35.10
CA GLY A 199 -4.97 -34.72 -34.62
C GLY A 199 -4.77 -33.57 -33.60
N GLY A 200 -5.88 -33.00 -33.13
CA GLY A 200 -5.88 -31.82 -32.28
C GLY A 200 -5.61 -32.05 -30.79
N VAL A 201 -5.18 -33.25 -30.38
CA VAL A 201 -4.80 -33.51 -28.97
C VAL A 201 -3.30 -33.70 -28.87
N GLY A 202 -2.65 -32.77 -28.21
CA GLY A 202 -1.21 -32.81 -27.94
C GLY A 202 -0.84 -33.78 -26.79
N THR A 203 0.43 -34.14 -26.73
CA THR A 203 0.99 -34.87 -25.60
C THR A 203 1.02 -33.96 -24.37
N ALA A 204 0.68 -34.51 -23.21
CA ALA A 204 0.81 -33.79 -21.95
C ALA A 204 2.31 -33.57 -21.63
N ALA A 205 2.65 -32.35 -21.30
CA ALA A 205 3.96 -31.96 -20.81
C ALA A 205 3.80 -31.16 -19.50
N ASN A 206 4.77 -31.25 -18.63
CA ASN A 206 4.77 -30.41 -17.44
C ASN A 206 5.10 -28.95 -17.81
N GLU A 207 4.35 -28.04 -17.25
CA GLU A 207 4.44 -26.61 -17.47
C GLU A 207 4.32 -25.86 -16.14
N PHE A 208 4.95 -24.68 -16.05
CA PHE A 208 4.68 -23.78 -14.95
C PHE A 208 3.39 -22.99 -15.19
N THR A 209 2.55 -23.00 -14.17
CA THR A 209 1.35 -22.17 -14.11
C THR A 209 1.50 -21.14 -12.99
N PHE A 210 0.88 -19.98 -13.15
CA PHE A 210 1.05 -18.83 -12.29
C PHE A 210 -0.30 -18.35 -11.77
N THR A 211 -0.33 -17.94 -10.50
CA THR A 211 -1.49 -17.27 -9.91
C THR A 211 -1.01 -15.97 -9.26
N THR A 212 -1.50 -14.85 -9.75
CA THR A 212 -1.35 -13.54 -9.10
C THR A 212 -2.36 -13.39 -7.99
N SER A 213 -2.14 -12.45 -7.07
CA SER A 213 -3.06 -12.21 -5.93
C SER A 213 -4.52 -12.06 -6.39
N GLY A 214 -5.39 -12.94 -5.90
CA GLY A 214 -6.82 -12.94 -6.24
C GLY A 214 -7.16 -13.39 -7.67
N GLY A 215 -6.17 -13.81 -8.46
CA GLY A 215 -6.34 -14.19 -9.86
C GLY A 215 -6.61 -15.67 -10.09
N THR A 216 -6.95 -15.98 -11.34
CA THR A 216 -7.07 -17.35 -11.85
C THR A 216 -5.68 -17.92 -12.14
N GLU A 217 -5.49 -19.23 -11.94
CA GLU A 217 -4.26 -19.92 -12.32
C GLU A 217 -4.15 -20.02 -13.85
N ASN A 218 -3.03 -19.52 -14.42
CA ASN A 218 -2.78 -19.40 -15.85
C ASN A 218 -1.47 -20.02 -16.26
N LEU A 219 -1.42 -20.56 -17.48
CA LEU A 219 -0.20 -20.77 -18.25
C LEU A 219 0.02 -19.55 -19.15
N TYR A 220 1.09 -18.81 -18.92
CA TYR A 220 1.38 -17.63 -19.73
C TYR A 220 2.20 -18.00 -20.97
N LEU A 221 1.59 -17.78 -22.12
CA LEU A 221 2.19 -17.97 -23.44
C LEU A 221 2.27 -16.59 -24.12
N GLY A 222 3.46 -16.15 -24.44
CA GLY A 222 3.69 -14.79 -24.94
C GLY A 222 3.63 -13.75 -23.84
N VAL A 223 3.07 -12.59 -24.09
CA VAL A 223 3.15 -11.39 -23.23
C VAL A 223 1.89 -11.15 -22.40
N SER A 224 1.34 -12.16 -21.76
CA SER A 224 0.07 -12.02 -21.01
C SER A 224 0.22 -11.60 -19.56
N LEU A 225 1.37 -11.80 -18.91
CA LEU A 225 1.67 -11.33 -17.57
C LEU A 225 2.78 -10.29 -17.64
N THR A 226 2.47 -9.09 -17.14
CA THR A 226 3.44 -8.00 -17.10
C THR A 226 3.99 -7.83 -15.69
N VAL A 227 5.31 -7.82 -15.56
CA VAL A 227 6.03 -7.47 -14.34
C VAL A 227 6.58 -6.05 -14.46
N LEU A 228 6.44 -5.25 -13.40
CA LEU A 228 6.83 -3.84 -13.39
C LEU A 228 8.23 -3.67 -12.80
N GLY A 229 9.04 -2.82 -13.41
CA GLY A 229 10.45 -2.64 -13.05
C GLY A 229 10.70 -1.85 -11.75
N ASP A 230 9.65 -1.32 -11.12
CA ASP A 230 9.75 -0.53 -9.90
C ASP A 230 9.57 -1.34 -8.61
N ARG A 231 9.53 -2.67 -8.70
CA ARG A 231 9.21 -3.51 -7.54
C ARG A 231 9.93 -4.84 -7.52
N THR A 232 9.88 -5.47 -6.34
CA THR A 232 10.40 -6.82 -6.09
C THR A 232 9.29 -7.84 -6.29
N TYR A 233 9.58 -8.96 -6.93
CA TYR A 233 8.68 -10.08 -7.09
C TYR A 233 9.16 -11.29 -6.30
N ARG A 234 8.23 -11.95 -5.62
CA ARG A 234 8.41 -13.27 -5.03
C ARG A 234 7.59 -14.29 -5.79
N PHE A 235 8.27 -15.20 -6.46
CA PHE A 235 7.64 -16.38 -7.04
C PHE A 235 7.54 -17.44 -5.95
N ASN A 236 6.33 -17.64 -5.44
CA ASN A 236 6.07 -18.62 -4.38
C ASN A 236 6.05 -20.01 -5.01
N VAL A 237 7.03 -20.83 -4.66
CA VAL A 237 7.26 -22.19 -5.15
C VAL A 237 7.00 -23.24 -4.06
N ALA A 238 6.20 -22.91 -3.05
CA ALA A 238 5.90 -23.78 -1.90
C ALA A 238 4.96 -24.95 -2.23
N ASP A 239 4.27 -24.91 -3.39
CA ASP A 239 3.36 -25.98 -3.79
C ASP A 239 4.13 -27.31 -3.96
N SER A 240 3.56 -28.43 -3.50
CA SER A 240 4.19 -29.75 -3.58
C SER A 240 4.49 -30.21 -5.02
N SER A 241 3.76 -29.71 -6.01
CA SER A 241 4.04 -29.97 -7.42
C SER A 241 5.37 -29.39 -7.91
N MET A 242 5.94 -28.46 -7.15
CA MET A 242 7.25 -27.86 -7.41
C MET A 242 8.41 -28.66 -6.81
N SER A 243 8.15 -29.72 -6.07
CA SER A 243 9.19 -30.52 -5.43
C SER A 243 10.25 -31.02 -6.42
N SER A 244 11.51 -30.74 -6.14
CA SER A 244 12.66 -31.07 -7.00
C SER A 244 12.75 -30.28 -8.32
N LEU A 245 11.97 -29.22 -8.48
CA LEU A 245 12.03 -28.31 -9.62
C LEU A 245 12.73 -27.00 -9.22
N VAL A 246 13.42 -26.40 -10.20
CA VAL A 246 14.10 -25.11 -10.04
C VAL A 246 13.46 -24.08 -10.95
N PHE A 247 12.72 -23.13 -10.40
CA PHE A 247 12.15 -22.02 -11.16
C PHE A 247 13.21 -20.97 -11.48
N LYS A 248 13.38 -20.67 -12.75
CA LYS A 248 14.33 -19.64 -13.24
C LYS A 248 13.68 -18.67 -14.20
N LEU A 249 14.25 -17.46 -14.23
CA LEU A 249 14.03 -16.48 -15.29
C LEU A 249 15.27 -16.32 -16.16
N SER A 250 15.10 -15.80 -17.37
CA SER A 250 16.16 -15.51 -18.32
C SER A 250 15.83 -14.29 -19.15
N GLU A 251 16.84 -13.48 -19.48
CA GLU A 251 16.70 -12.34 -20.40
C GLU A 251 16.54 -12.75 -21.86
N THR A 252 17.01 -13.93 -22.20
CA THR A 252 16.91 -14.51 -23.52
C THR A 252 16.41 -15.93 -23.46
N ALA A 253 15.87 -16.46 -24.56
CA ALA A 253 15.37 -17.83 -24.63
C ALA A 253 16.41 -18.92 -24.30
N ASN A 254 17.70 -18.60 -24.31
CA ASN A 254 18.82 -19.52 -24.06
C ASN A 254 19.78 -19.02 -22.97
N GLY A 255 19.40 -17.99 -22.19
CA GLY A 255 20.24 -17.41 -21.14
C GLY A 255 19.77 -17.79 -19.75
N GLU A 256 20.49 -17.30 -18.77
CA GLU A 256 20.11 -17.34 -17.34
C GLU A 256 20.08 -15.92 -16.78
N TRP A 257 19.19 -15.69 -15.79
CA TRP A 257 19.08 -14.42 -15.14
C TRP A 257 18.53 -14.61 -13.71
N GLY A 258 19.21 -14.02 -12.73
CA GLY A 258 18.80 -14.02 -11.34
C GLY A 258 19.04 -15.32 -10.59
N PRO A 259 18.57 -15.39 -9.33
CA PRO A 259 18.82 -16.50 -8.43
C PRO A 259 18.02 -17.75 -8.77
N ASP A 260 18.55 -18.90 -8.37
CA ASP A 260 17.84 -20.19 -8.42
C ASP A 260 16.85 -20.30 -7.27
N GLY A 261 15.69 -20.90 -7.53
CA GLY A 261 14.68 -21.20 -6.51
C GLY A 261 14.62 -22.66 -6.12
N THR A 262 14.75 -22.97 -4.84
CA THR A 262 14.46 -24.30 -4.29
C THR A 262 13.00 -24.38 -3.90
N ALA A 263 12.31 -25.44 -4.30
CA ALA A 263 10.88 -25.53 -4.32
C ALA A 263 10.30 -26.70 -3.49
N GLY A 264 9.00 -26.71 -3.26
CA GLY A 264 8.22 -27.81 -2.69
C GLY A 264 8.12 -27.85 -1.17
N SER A 265 8.68 -26.86 -0.44
CA SER A 265 8.50 -26.73 1.01
C SER A 265 7.67 -25.48 1.35
N SER A 266 6.92 -25.55 2.45
CA SER A 266 6.11 -24.41 2.91
C SER A 266 6.97 -23.17 3.08
N GLY A 267 6.51 -22.04 2.53
CA GLY A 267 7.21 -20.76 2.57
C GLY A 267 8.36 -20.60 1.56
N ALA A 268 8.62 -21.58 0.69
CA ALA A 268 9.66 -21.48 -0.34
C ALA A 268 9.29 -20.49 -1.42
N TYR A 269 10.22 -19.60 -1.76
CA TYR A 269 10.07 -18.63 -2.84
C TYR A 269 11.40 -18.31 -3.53
N VAL A 270 11.31 -17.81 -4.76
CA VAL A 270 12.41 -17.18 -5.49
C VAL A 270 12.12 -15.68 -5.58
N GLN A 271 13.06 -14.84 -5.20
CA GLN A 271 12.88 -13.40 -5.21
C GLN A 271 13.73 -12.73 -6.30
N TYR A 272 13.09 -11.88 -7.08
CA TYR A 272 13.73 -11.02 -8.07
C TYR A 272 13.43 -9.57 -7.73
N ASP A 273 14.48 -8.81 -7.48
CA ASP A 273 14.41 -7.36 -7.30
C ASP A 273 14.65 -6.67 -8.64
N LEU A 274 13.57 -6.22 -9.28
CA LEU A 274 13.67 -5.55 -10.59
C LEU A 274 14.14 -4.10 -10.44
N THR A 275 14.04 -3.51 -9.23
CA THR A 275 14.46 -2.12 -8.99
C THR A 275 15.96 -1.94 -9.09
N ALA A 276 16.74 -3.02 -8.91
CA ALA A 276 18.20 -3.00 -9.02
C ALA A 276 18.71 -2.93 -10.47
N ASN A 277 17.83 -3.15 -11.46
CA ASN A 277 18.23 -3.18 -12.86
C ASN A 277 18.08 -1.80 -13.51
N THR A 278 19.18 -1.24 -13.97
CA THR A 278 19.20 0.04 -14.70
C THR A 278 18.68 -0.08 -16.13
N SER A 279 18.62 -1.30 -16.67
CA SER A 279 18.13 -1.62 -18.01
C SER A 279 17.32 -2.92 -17.94
N LEU A 280 16.02 -2.80 -17.73
CA LEU A 280 15.14 -3.94 -17.69
C LEU A 280 14.91 -4.49 -19.10
N PRO A 281 15.13 -5.80 -19.37
CA PRO A 281 14.82 -6.39 -20.65
C PRO A 281 13.31 -6.33 -20.91
N SER A 282 12.88 -6.22 -22.16
CA SER A 282 11.47 -6.13 -22.54
C SER A 282 10.66 -7.39 -22.19
N SER A 283 11.33 -8.50 -22.00
CA SER A 283 10.73 -9.79 -21.65
C SER A 283 11.66 -10.62 -20.79
N LEU A 284 11.07 -11.42 -19.90
CA LEU A 284 11.77 -12.41 -19.09
C LEU A 284 11.21 -13.79 -19.40
N TYR A 285 12.05 -14.69 -19.90
CA TYR A 285 11.70 -16.08 -20.16
C TYR A 285 11.72 -16.88 -18.87
N TYR A 286 10.72 -17.73 -18.64
CA TYR A 286 10.69 -18.63 -17.52
C TYR A 286 10.89 -20.09 -17.93
N TYR A 287 11.50 -20.87 -17.06
CA TYR A 287 11.82 -22.28 -17.35
C TYR A 287 12.19 -23.06 -16.07
N GLU A 288 12.23 -24.40 -16.21
CA GLU A 288 12.75 -25.30 -15.20
C GLU A 288 14.26 -25.46 -15.40
N GLY A 289 15.06 -25.01 -14.45
CA GLY A 289 16.49 -24.82 -14.55
C GLY A 289 17.37 -25.98 -14.10
N THR A 290 16.81 -27.14 -13.71
CA THR A 290 17.62 -28.31 -13.30
C THR A 290 18.46 -28.82 -14.45
N THR A 291 17.95 -28.74 -15.69
CA THR A 291 18.63 -29.22 -16.88
C THR A 291 18.55 -28.19 -18.02
N GLY A 292 19.68 -27.60 -18.40
CA GLY A 292 19.79 -26.72 -19.56
C GLY A 292 19.35 -25.27 -19.32
N THR A 293 19.18 -24.52 -20.37
CA THR A 293 18.81 -23.11 -20.43
C THR A 293 17.39 -22.94 -20.98
N ALA A 294 16.84 -21.72 -20.92
CA ALA A 294 15.41 -21.43 -21.14
C ALA A 294 14.77 -22.10 -22.36
N ALA A 295 15.38 -22.06 -23.53
CA ALA A 295 14.79 -22.66 -24.76
C ALA A 295 14.94 -24.19 -24.86
N ASN A 296 15.89 -24.77 -24.13
CA ASN A 296 16.20 -26.18 -24.16
C ASN A 296 15.83 -26.91 -22.86
N ALA A 297 15.44 -26.16 -21.83
CA ALA A 297 15.06 -26.68 -20.54
C ALA A 297 13.62 -27.19 -20.52
N ASN A 298 13.30 -28.00 -19.55
CA ASN A 298 11.93 -28.38 -19.27
C ASN A 298 11.09 -27.15 -18.93
N PHE A 299 9.82 -27.15 -19.35
CA PHE A 299 8.86 -26.06 -19.12
C PHE A 299 9.23 -24.72 -19.76
N GLY A 300 10.29 -24.67 -20.57
CA GLY A 300 10.76 -23.50 -21.27
C GLY A 300 10.34 -23.49 -22.73
N GLY A 301 10.59 -22.36 -23.39
CA GLY A 301 10.33 -22.17 -24.82
C GLY A 301 10.42 -20.70 -25.20
N THR A 302 10.39 -20.41 -26.48
CA THR A 302 10.42 -19.03 -26.99
C THR A 302 9.15 -18.24 -26.70
N ASP A 303 8.07 -18.92 -26.33
CA ASP A 303 6.78 -18.38 -25.97
C ASP A 303 6.47 -18.48 -24.45
N ARG A 304 7.40 -19.02 -23.66
CA ARG A 304 7.33 -19.10 -22.20
C ARG A 304 7.96 -17.85 -21.58
N LEU A 305 7.25 -16.75 -21.61
CA LEU A 305 7.80 -15.46 -21.18
C LEU A 305 6.76 -14.57 -20.46
N LEU A 306 7.28 -13.66 -19.67
CA LEU A 306 6.59 -12.56 -19.05
C LEU A 306 7.04 -11.26 -19.71
N SER A 307 6.16 -10.30 -19.92
CA SER A 307 6.56 -8.97 -20.35
C SER A 307 7.04 -8.13 -19.16
N THR A 308 7.89 -7.16 -19.43
CA THR A 308 8.30 -6.17 -18.43
C THR A 308 7.77 -4.80 -18.85
N SER A 309 7.58 -3.91 -17.89
CA SER A 309 7.12 -2.56 -18.17
C SER A 309 7.76 -1.53 -17.25
N SER A 310 8.08 -0.38 -17.81
CA SER A 310 8.42 0.84 -17.08
C SER A 310 7.22 1.81 -16.98
N SER A 311 6.05 1.48 -17.51
CA SER A 311 4.80 2.21 -17.30
C SER A 311 4.18 1.75 -16.01
N TYR A 312 4.54 2.42 -14.92
CA TYR A 312 4.13 2.02 -13.57
C TYR A 312 2.70 2.42 -13.27
N SER A 313 2.00 1.56 -12.55
CA SER A 313 0.67 1.83 -12.03
C SER A 313 0.49 1.24 -10.63
N TYR A 314 -0.34 1.87 -9.82
CA TYR A 314 -0.49 1.57 -8.41
C TYR A 314 -1.97 1.45 -8.05
N ASP A 315 -2.32 0.35 -7.44
CA ASP A 315 -3.67 0.07 -6.95
C ASP A 315 -3.89 0.54 -5.50
N SER A 316 -2.86 1.12 -4.90
CA SER A 316 -2.92 1.62 -3.52
C SER A 316 -2.11 2.90 -3.37
N ILE A 317 -2.64 3.81 -2.55
CA ILE A 317 -2.02 5.10 -2.25
C ILE A 317 -1.97 5.34 -0.75
N PHE A 318 -0.89 5.95 -0.27
CA PHE A 318 -0.81 6.50 1.06
C PHE A 318 -1.47 7.88 1.11
N VAL A 319 -2.26 8.08 2.15
CA VAL A 319 -2.97 9.34 2.39
C VAL A 319 -2.83 9.78 3.85
N TYR A 320 -3.00 11.07 4.09
CA TYR A 320 -3.03 11.65 5.42
C TYR A 320 -4.10 12.75 5.51
N ASN A 321 -4.31 13.35 6.68
CA ASN A 321 -5.38 14.33 6.94
C ASN A 321 -6.75 13.85 6.42
N VAL A 322 -7.06 12.60 6.75
CA VAL A 322 -8.31 11.96 6.33
C VAL A 322 -9.44 12.54 7.18
N SER A 323 -10.42 13.17 6.54
CA SER A 323 -11.61 13.75 7.16
C SER A 323 -12.87 13.11 6.59
N GLY A 324 -13.88 12.97 7.44
CA GLY A 324 -15.10 12.24 7.11
C GLY A 324 -14.90 10.71 7.13
N THR A 325 -15.98 9.97 7.01
CA THR A 325 -15.97 8.51 6.97
C THR A 325 -16.05 8.04 5.52
N TRP A 326 -14.94 7.64 4.95
CA TRP A 326 -14.90 7.04 3.62
C TRP A 326 -15.52 5.64 3.65
N VAL A 327 -16.37 5.32 2.68
CA VAL A 327 -17.10 4.05 2.59
C VAL A 327 -16.53 3.20 1.46
N ASP A 328 -16.05 2.02 1.81
CA ASP A 328 -15.45 1.06 0.87
C ASP A 328 -16.42 0.69 -0.26
N ASN A 329 -15.90 0.57 -1.46
CA ASN A 329 -16.63 0.26 -2.71
C ASN A 329 -17.74 1.27 -3.07
N THR A 330 -17.83 2.41 -2.41
CA THR A 330 -18.85 3.43 -2.63
C THR A 330 -18.24 4.79 -2.93
N ASP A 331 -17.33 5.23 -2.06
CA ASP A 331 -16.74 6.55 -2.22
C ASP A 331 -15.69 6.56 -3.33
N THR A 332 -15.73 7.65 -4.07
CA THR A 332 -14.84 7.88 -5.20
C THR A 332 -14.21 9.27 -5.09
N PHE A 333 -13.03 9.43 -5.65
CA PHE A 333 -12.45 10.74 -5.94
C PHE A 333 -12.10 10.82 -7.42
N THR A 334 -12.12 12.03 -7.98
CA THR A 334 -11.76 12.25 -9.38
C THR A 334 -10.46 13.02 -9.45
N TYR A 335 -9.52 12.51 -10.22
CA TYR A 335 -8.27 13.21 -10.51
C TYR A 335 -7.95 13.11 -11.99
N ASN A 336 -7.59 14.26 -12.60
CA ASN A 336 -7.27 14.38 -14.02
C ASN A 336 -8.31 13.73 -14.95
N GLY A 337 -9.61 13.89 -14.61
CA GLY A 337 -10.74 13.34 -15.38
C GLY A 337 -10.99 11.85 -15.19
N VAL A 338 -10.20 11.16 -14.40
CA VAL A 338 -10.40 9.74 -14.06
C VAL A 338 -11.01 9.63 -12.67
N THR A 339 -12.04 8.80 -12.54
CA THR A 339 -12.69 8.53 -11.26
C THR A 339 -12.13 7.23 -10.66
N TYR A 340 -11.67 7.31 -9.43
CA TYR A 340 -11.10 6.21 -8.66
C TYR A 340 -12.02 5.84 -7.51
N THR A 341 -12.44 4.58 -7.44
CA THR A 341 -13.23 4.05 -6.33
C THR A 341 -12.31 3.57 -5.23
N VAL A 342 -12.54 3.99 -3.99
CA VAL A 342 -11.87 3.44 -2.81
C VAL A 342 -12.50 2.10 -2.49
N THR A 343 -11.81 1.00 -2.78
CA THR A 343 -12.33 -0.37 -2.58
C THR A 343 -12.16 -0.86 -1.16
N SER A 344 -11.12 -0.41 -0.48
CA SER A 344 -10.90 -0.66 0.94
C SER A 344 -9.91 0.35 1.52
N GLN A 345 -9.89 0.43 2.83
CA GLN A 345 -9.00 1.29 3.58
C GLN A 345 -8.20 0.48 4.60
N THR A 346 -6.95 0.85 4.77
CA THR A 346 -6.14 0.40 5.91
C THR A 346 -5.90 1.61 6.78
N ALA A 347 -6.62 1.70 7.90
CA ALA A 347 -6.39 2.77 8.85
C ALA A 347 -5.00 2.64 9.46
N GLY A 348 -4.29 3.74 9.54
CA GLY A 348 -2.96 3.80 10.15
C GLY A 348 -2.70 5.20 10.70
N PRO A 349 -1.68 5.34 11.56
CA PRO A 349 -1.31 6.65 12.09
C PRO A 349 -0.76 7.54 10.98
N TYR A 350 -1.00 8.84 11.09
CA TYR A 350 -0.40 9.85 10.23
C TYR A 350 -0.10 11.13 11.01
N GLY A 351 0.88 11.86 10.53
CA GLY A 351 1.30 13.12 11.16
C GLY A 351 2.62 13.64 10.60
N PHE A 352 3.35 14.33 11.46
CA PHE A 352 4.59 15.01 11.11
C PHE A 352 5.72 14.61 12.03
N VAL A 353 6.91 14.47 11.47
CA VAL A 353 8.14 14.31 12.21
C VAL A 353 8.49 15.67 12.85
N ARG A 354 8.47 15.71 14.17
CA ARG A 354 8.88 16.89 14.93
C ARG A 354 10.40 16.94 15.12
N ASP A 355 10.97 15.77 15.42
CA ASP A 355 12.41 15.59 15.55
C ASP A 355 12.78 14.13 15.32
N TYR A 356 13.98 13.88 14.82
CA TYR A 356 14.51 12.55 14.60
C TYR A 356 16.00 12.50 14.96
N THR A 357 16.33 11.63 15.89
CA THR A 357 17.72 11.46 16.39
C THR A 357 18.10 9.98 16.37
N GLY A 358 18.54 9.48 15.22
CA GLY A 358 18.90 8.07 15.06
C GLY A 358 17.68 7.14 15.21
N THR A 359 17.52 6.45 16.34
CA THR A 359 16.38 5.57 16.61
C THR A 359 15.24 6.27 17.35
N ALA A 360 15.40 7.51 17.78
CA ALA A 360 14.34 8.25 18.47
C ALA A 360 13.60 9.16 17.49
N LEU A 361 12.31 8.96 17.37
CA LEU A 361 11.41 9.74 16.53
C LEU A 361 10.35 10.42 17.39
N TYR A 362 10.27 11.74 17.30
CA TYR A 362 9.25 12.55 17.96
C TYR A 362 8.22 12.99 16.93
N VAL A 363 6.95 12.73 17.18
CA VAL A 363 5.89 12.97 16.20
C VAL A 363 4.75 13.83 16.74
N VAL A 364 4.18 14.61 15.83
CA VAL A 364 2.89 15.28 16.02
C VAL A 364 1.87 14.55 15.16
N LEU A 365 0.85 13.99 15.80
CA LEU A 365 -0.21 13.29 15.10
C LEU A 365 -1.16 14.26 14.41
N GLY A 366 -1.60 13.90 13.22
CA GLY A 366 -2.63 14.62 12.48
C GLY A 366 -3.99 14.58 13.19
N GLU A 367 -4.88 15.49 12.85
CA GLU A 367 -6.25 15.48 13.36
C GLU A 367 -6.96 14.19 12.91
N GLY A 368 -7.60 13.48 13.83
CA GLY A 368 -8.25 12.20 13.55
C GLY A 368 -7.31 11.01 13.39
N SER A 369 -5.99 11.20 13.45
CA SER A 369 -5.03 10.10 13.38
C SER A 369 -5.14 9.18 14.59
N ALA A 370 -5.02 7.87 14.35
CA ALA A 370 -4.74 6.92 15.40
C ALA A 370 -3.38 7.18 16.06
N ASN A 371 -3.18 6.69 17.28
CA ASN A 371 -1.86 6.65 17.89
C ASN A 371 -0.98 5.62 17.18
N ILE A 372 0.32 5.93 17.08
CA ILE A 372 1.31 4.93 16.65
C ILE A 372 1.41 3.85 17.73
N SER A 373 1.46 2.60 17.32
CA SER A 373 1.67 1.42 18.16
C SER A 373 2.97 0.70 17.80
N GLY A 374 3.41 -0.23 18.65
CA GLY A 374 4.66 -0.99 18.42
C GLY A 374 4.64 -1.97 17.23
N SER A 375 3.53 -2.06 16.50
CA SER A 375 3.42 -2.89 15.28
C SER A 375 3.20 -2.08 14.01
N ASP A 376 3.06 -0.77 14.13
CA ASP A 376 2.80 0.08 12.97
C ASP A 376 4.04 0.24 12.10
N THR A 377 3.80 0.39 10.83
CA THR A 377 4.82 0.65 9.81
C THR A 377 4.40 1.82 8.94
N PHE A 378 5.37 2.59 8.49
CA PHE A 378 5.20 3.66 7.50
C PHE A 378 6.47 3.77 6.67
N LEU A 379 6.43 4.55 5.58
CA LEU A 379 7.62 4.74 4.74
C LEU A 379 8.46 5.92 5.25
N ASP A 380 9.79 5.74 5.23
CA ASP A 380 10.69 6.89 5.40
C ASP A 380 10.64 7.81 4.17
N ASN A 381 11.15 9.02 4.30
CA ASN A 381 11.27 9.90 3.15
C ASN A 381 12.60 9.67 2.42
N PRO A 382 12.61 9.48 1.10
CA PRO A 382 13.85 9.48 0.35
C PRO A 382 14.45 10.89 0.41
N LEU A 383 15.72 10.99 0.74
CA LEU A 383 16.48 12.20 0.41
C LEU A 383 16.39 12.43 -1.10
N LEU A 384 16.35 13.67 -1.52
CA LEU A 384 16.16 14.17 -2.90
C LEU A 384 17.03 13.53 -4.00
N THR A 385 17.86 12.58 -3.67
CA THR A 385 18.76 11.91 -4.58
C THR A 385 18.66 10.40 -4.41
N THR A 386 17.93 9.77 -5.30
CA THR A 386 18.01 8.34 -5.63
C THR A 386 17.96 7.33 -4.46
N GLY A 387 16.92 6.56 -4.41
CA GLY A 387 16.80 5.38 -3.54
C GLY A 387 15.35 5.03 -3.24
N ALA A 388 15.06 3.75 -3.14
CA ALA A 388 13.78 3.27 -2.66
C ALA A 388 13.55 3.76 -1.21
N ARG A 389 12.30 4.09 -0.88
CA ARG A 389 11.89 4.37 0.50
C ARG A 389 11.97 3.09 1.31
N SER A 390 12.42 3.20 2.55
CA SER A 390 12.46 2.07 3.47
C SER A 390 11.17 2.01 4.30
N THR A 391 10.74 0.80 4.62
CA THR A 391 9.67 0.61 5.61
C THR A 391 10.24 0.82 6.99
N VAL A 392 9.75 1.83 7.69
CA VAL A 392 10.10 2.12 9.08
C VAL A 392 9.33 1.17 9.97
N THR A 393 10.04 0.48 10.87
CA THR A 393 9.45 -0.42 11.86
C THR A 393 9.56 0.19 13.26
N VAL A 394 8.44 0.20 13.96
CA VAL A 394 8.34 0.75 15.31
C VAL A 394 8.66 -0.35 16.33
N SER A 395 9.67 -0.11 17.18
CA SER A 395 10.02 -1.01 18.29
C SER A 395 9.19 -0.76 19.55
N SER A 396 9.01 0.51 19.91
CA SER A 396 8.20 0.88 21.06
C SER A 396 7.71 2.32 20.96
N VAL A 397 6.66 2.65 21.70
CA VAL A 397 6.05 3.98 21.71
C VAL A 397 5.80 4.43 23.12
N THR A 398 6.11 5.68 23.41
CA THR A 398 5.72 6.36 24.63
C THR A 398 4.88 7.58 24.27
N SER A 399 3.62 7.59 24.68
CA SER A 399 2.78 8.78 24.54
C SER A 399 3.29 9.85 25.49
N SER A 400 3.43 11.08 24.99
CA SER A 400 3.87 12.17 25.87
C SER A 400 2.81 12.57 26.89
N GLY A 401 1.55 12.14 26.70
CA GLY A 401 0.44 12.44 27.59
C GLY A 401 0.24 13.96 27.80
N ALA A 402 -0.50 14.32 28.81
CA ALA A 402 -0.64 15.69 29.28
C ALA A 402 0.47 16.08 30.30
N THR A 403 1.18 15.13 30.89
CA THR A 403 2.16 15.41 31.98
C THR A 403 3.22 16.40 31.53
N LEU A 404 3.38 17.48 32.28
CA LEU A 404 4.39 18.51 32.08
C LEU A 404 5.72 18.08 32.69
N GLU A 405 6.78 18.24 31.92
CA GLU A 405 8.17 18.11 32.39
C GLU A 405 8.81 19.50 32.54
N THR A 406 9.93 19.59 33.24
CA THR A 406 10.60 20.87 33.54
C THR A 406 10.80 21.76 32.31
N LYS A 407 11.10 21.18 31.16
CA LYS A 407 11.31 21.92 29.89
C LYS A 407 10.04 22.48 29.24
N HIS A 408 8.86 22.03 29.69
CA HIS A 408 7.58 22.42 29.09
C HIS A 408 6.96 23.65 29.78
N TYR A 409 7.36 23.96 31.02
CA TYR A 409 6.67 24.99 31.80
C TYR A 409 6.88 26.40 31.27
N LEU A 410 5.80 27.12 31.07
CA LEU A 410 5.73 28.56 30.91
C LEU A 410 5.49 29.24 32.27
N ARG A 411 4.67 28.61 33.09
CA ARG A 411 4.41 28.94 34.48
C ARG A 411 4.42 27.65 35.29
N LYS A 412 5.10 27.64 36.41
CA LYS A 412 5.10 26.52 37.35
C LYS A 412 4.80 27.02 38.75
N ASP A 413 3.92 26.34 39.45
CA ASP A 413 3.45 26.69 40.79
C ASP A 413 3.06 28.19 40.89
N ASN A 414 2.44 28.74 39.85
CA ASN A 414 2.11 30.14 39.76
C ASN A 414 0.96 30.47 40.70
N ALA A 415 1.25 31.24 41.76
CA ALA A 415 0.26 31.58 42.75
C ALA A 415 -0.78 32.57 42.22
N ILE A 416 -2.05 32.32 42.51
CA ILE A 416 -3.16 33.20 42.16
C ILE A 416 -4.05 33.43 43.40
N THR A 417 -4.41 34.70 43.62
CA THR A 417 -5.25 35.08 44.77
C THR A 417 -6.70 34.66 44.56
N ALA A 418 -7.36 34.28 45.63
CA ALA A 418 -8.75 33.92 45.62
C ALA A 418 -9.62 34.99 44.93
N ASN A 419 -10.59 34.55 44.12
CA ASN A 419 -11.54 35.41 43.39
C ASN A 419 -10.87 36.44 42.45
N THR A 420 -9.67 36.16 41.93
CA THR A 420 -8.99 37.02 40.96
C THR A 420 -8.79 36.28 39.64
N THR A 421 -8.47 37.07 38.59
CA THR A 421 -8.11 36.55 37.27
C THR A 421 -6.74 37.04 36.87
N GLU A 422 -5.88 36.16 36.41
CA GLU A 422 -4.58 36.46 35.78
C GLU A 422 -4.65 36.20 34.29
N GLU A 423 -3.99 37.05 33.51
CA GLU A 423 -3.88 36.86 32.04
C GLU A 423 -2.44 36.60 31.64
N ILE A 424 -2.22 35.51 30.88
CA ILE A 424 -0.97 35.24 30.20
C ILE A 424 -1.14 35.71 28.77
N LYS A 425 -0.52 36.84 28.45
CA LYS A 425 -0.64 37.52 27.14
C LYS A 425 0.49 37.09 26.19
N SER A 426 0.24 37.30 24.90
CA SER A 426 1.20 37.05 23.81
C SER A 426 1.68 35.58 23.77
N LEU A 427 0.79 34.67 24.07
CA LEU A 427 1.04 33.24 24.00
C LEU A 427 0.85 32.77 22.55
N VAL A 428 1.94 32.29 21.94
CA VAL A 428 1.92 31.69 20.60
C VAL A 428 2.05 30.17 20.76
N ILE A 429 1.08 29.45 20.21
CA ILE A 429 1.08 27.98 20.18
C ILE A 429 1.33 27.59 18.74
N GLY A 430 2.51 27.02 18.46
CA GLY A 430 2.93 26.62 17.12
C GLY A 430 2.14 25.42 16.57
N PRO A 431 2.26 25.13 15.28
CA PRO A 431 1.56 24.03 14.63
C PRO A 431 1.76 22.71 15.36
N GLY A 432 0.66 22.02 15.68
CA GLY A 432 0.68 20.74 16.39
C GLY A 432 1.07 20.80 17.87
N GLN A 433 1.49 21.95 18.39
CA GLN A 433 1.81 22.13 19.81
C GLN A 433 0.54 22.07 20.66
N ARG A 434 0.71 21.62 21.91
CA ARG A 434 -0.38 21.51 22.89
C ARG A 434 -0.12 22.42 24.07
N LEU A 435 -1.12 23.24 24.38
CA LEU A 435 -1.16 23.98 25.63
C LEU A 435 -1.73 23.06 26.71
N VAL A 436 -0.95 22.82 27.74
CA VAL A 436 -1.31 22.00 28.89
C VAL A 436 -1.43 22.86 30.12
N VAL A 437 -2.45 22.64 30.90
CA VAL A 437 -2.72 23.32 32.16
C VAL A 437 -2.91 22.33 33.29
N GLU A 438 -2.52 22.70 34.49
CA GLU A 438 -2.75 21.97 35.72
C GLU A 438 -3.24 22.92 36.79
N ASN A 439 -4.11 22.43 37.66
CA ASN A 439 -4.75 23.17 38.74
C ASN A 439 -4.44 22.44 40.05
N ASN A 440 -3.75 23.11 40.98
CA ASN A 440 -3.33 22.44 42.20
C ASN A 440 -4.51 22.07 43.13
N ASP A 441 -5.58 22.88 43.16
CA ASP A 441 -6.72 22.71 44.09
C ASP A 441 -8.09 22.55 43.42
N ALA A 442 -8.16 22.32 42.11
CA ALA A 442 -9.42 22.28 41.32
C ALA A 442 -10.25 23.59 41.33
N ASP A 443 -9.67 24.69 41.76
CA ASP A 443 -10.36 25.97 41.90
C ASP A 443 -10.10 26.96 40.77
N CYS A 444 -9.16 26.68 39.87
CA CYS A 444 -8.92 27.51 38.69
C CYS A 444 -9.71 27.02 37.47
N SER A 445 -10.29 27.97 36.76
CA SER A 445 -10.77 27.78 35.39
C SER A 445 -9.84 28.48 34.39
N PHE A 446 -9.66 27.85 33.24
CA PHE A 446 -8.80 28.29 32.16
C PHE A 446 -9.63 28.62 30.93
N THR A 447 -9.43 29.79 30.36
CA THR A 447 -10.13 30.22 29.15
C THR A 447 -9.11 30.75 28.17
N LEU A 448 -9.03 30.14 27.00
CA LEU A 448 -8.14 30.51 25.91
C LEU A 448 -8.92 31.25 24.81
N VAL A 449 -8.54 32.49 24.53
CA VAL A 449 -9.10 33.28 23.44
C VAL A 449 -7.99 33.66 22.47
N GLY A 450 -8.31 33.76 21.19
CA GLY A 450 -7.32 34.12 20.19
C GLY A 450 -7.79 33.84 18.78
N PHE A 451 -6.84 33.69 17.89
CA PHE A 451 -7.09 33.34 16.49
C PHE A 451 -6.03 32.38 15.97
N GLU A 452 -6.44 31.50 15.07
CA GLU A 452 -5.57 30.61 14.32
C GLU A 452 -5.11 31.29 13.02
N ASP A 453 -3.82 31.17 12.71
CA ASP A 453 -3.22 31.70 11.48
C ASP A 453 -2.68 30.55 10.64
N SER A 454 -3.38 30.23 9.56
CA SER A 454 -3.00 29.16 8.64
C SER A 454 -1.82 29.52 7.73
N SER A 455 -1.40 30.79 7.68
CA SER A 455 -0.20 31.19 6.94
C SER A 455 1.11 30.73 7.59
N THR A 456 1.03 30.27 8.85
CA THR A 456 2.18 29.88 9.67
C THR A 456 2.20 28.37 9.96
N GLY A 457 1.48 27.58 9.19
CA GLY A 457 1.42 26.12 9.33
C GLY A 457 2.77 25.42 9.14
N PHE A 458 2.82 24.16 9.48
CA PHE A 458 3.95 23.32 9.17
C PHE A 458 4.23 23.38 7.67
N THR A 459 5.42 23.81 7.30
CA THR A 459 5.87 23.69 5.92
C THR A 459 6.24 22.23 5.70
N THR A 460 5.32 21.48 5.10
CA THR A 460 5.62 20.12 4.65
C THR A 460 6.75 20.20 3.64
N ARG A 461 7.79 19.40 3.82
CA ARG A 461 8.81 19.27 2.79
C ARG A 461 8.18 18.61 1.57
N ALA A 462 8.04 19.36 0.51
CA ALA A 462 7.68 18.81 -0.79
C ALA A 462 8.90 18.04 -1.32
N TYR A 463 8.85 16.73 -1.29
CA TYR A 463 9.77 15.90 -2.06
C TYR A 463 9.23 15.82 -3.47
N ALA A 464 10.05 16.21 -4.44
CA ALA A 464 9.76 15.84 -5.81
C ALA A 464 9.80 14.31 -5.89
N GLN A 465 8.64 13.71 -6.06
CA GLN A 465 8.58 12.32 -6.48
C GLN A 465 9.26 12.28 -7.85
N THR A 466 10.45 11.73 -7.93
CA THR A 466 11.02 11.35 -9.21
C THR A 466 10.18 10.16 -9.69
N ALA A 467 9.08 10.46 -10.38
CA ALA A 467 8.59 9.54 -11.39
C ALA A 467 9.83 9.15 -12.20
N GLY A 468 10.09 7.86 -12.36
CA GLY A 468 11.24 7.38 -13.08
C GLY A 468 11.40 8.23 -14.32
N THR A 469 12.50 8.94 -14.42
CA THR A 469 12.79 9.86 -15.50
C THR A 469 12.92 9.10 -16.80
N SER A 470 11.82 8.96 -17.53
CA SER A 470 11.91 8.91 -18.98
C SER A 470 12.17 10.34 -19.45
N GLY A 471 13.39 10.80 -19.25
CA GLY A 471 13.86 12.03 -19.81
C GLY A 471 13.98 11.89 -21.32
N SER A 472 12.94 12.20 -22.05
CA SER A 472 13.04 12.62 -23.43
C SER A 472 13.25 14.12 -23.45
N GLY A 473 14.49 14.55 -23.33
CA GLY A 473 14.90 15.88 -23.66
C GLY A 473 14.89 16.03 -25.18
N GLY A 474 13.78 16.52 -25.74
CA GLY A 474 13.76 17.06 -27.09
C GLY A 474 14.18 18.53 -27.04
N GLY A 475 15.47 18.79 -27.25
CA GLY A 475 15.94 20.12 -27.57
C GLY A 475 15.81 20.37 -29.06
N SER A 476 15.33 21.51 -29.44
CA SER A 476 15.61 22.20 -30.69
C SER A 476 15.78 23.66 -30.40
#